data_560240302fa66b6e68d1e4758d6d79b9
#
_entry.id   560240302fa66b6e68d1e4758d6d79b9
#
_cell.length_a   1.000
_cell.length_b   1.000
_cell.length_c   1.000
_cell.angle_alpha   90.00
_cell.angle_beta   90.00
_cell.angle_gamma   90.00
#
_symmetry.space_group_name_H-M   'P 1'
#
loop_
_entity.id
_entity.type
_entity.pdbx_description
1 polymer ?
#
loop_
_entity_poly.entity_id
_entity_poly.type
_entity_poly.pdbx_seq_one_letter_code
_entity_poly.pdbx_strand_id
1 'polypeptide(L)'
;MFMAYATSLRSADLSRQIGVVITKNNEIISEGTNDCPKSFGGLYWPEICRDGSIQDIPSGRDYTLGYDSNKRSQLEIIHAILDNLKIEDSPDNIKAIKKAGIGNLTEYGRVVHAEMEALMMCARNNISCKDGIMYATTFPCHNCAKHIIASGVKEVIYIEPYPKSKALEFYINEITQDETEKDKKVLFRPFMGVGPH
;
A
#
# COMPACT_ATOMS: atom_id res chain seq x y z
N MET A 1 9.59 10.11 -9.71
CA MET A 1 9.53 8.62 -9.72
C MET A 1 10.75 7.95 -9.09
N PHE A 2 11.99 8.37 -9.42
CA PHE A 2 13.20 7.80 -8.76
C PHE A 2 13.12 7.83 -7.22
N MET A 3 12.70 8.94 -6.63
CA MET A 3 12.54 9.04 -5.17
C MET A 3 11.47 8.08 -4.61
N ALA A 4 10.38 7.85 -5.33
CA ALA A 4 9.38 6.86 -4.93
C ALA A 4 9.97 5.44 -4.92
N TYR A 5 10.79 5.10 -5.92
CA TYR A 5 11.53 3.83 -5.94
C TYR A 5 12.54 3.75 -4.78
N ALA A 6 13.34 4.79 -4.57
CA ALA A 6 14.29 4.82 -3.44
C ALA A 6 13.57 4.63 -2.09
N THR A 7 12.40 5.23 -1.93
CA THR A 7 11.58 5.07 -0.73
C THR A 7 11.09 3.63 -0.54
N SER A 8 10.81 2.88 -1.62
CA SER A 8 10.38 1.48 -1.52
C SER A 8 11.44 0.56 -0.91
N LEU A 9 12.74 0.91 -1.04
CA LEU A 9 13.85 0.13 -0.47
C LEU A 9 13.85 0.11 1.08
N ARG A 10 13.06 0.97 1.70
CA ARG A 10 12.86 1.02 3.16
C ARG A 10 11.89 -0.06 3.65
N SER A 11 11.03 -0.59 2.78
CA SER A 11 10.03 -1.57 3.14
C SER A 11 10.64 -2.91 3.49
N ALA A 12 10.21 -3.51 4.59
CA ALA A 12 10.45 -4.91 4.93
C ALA A 12 9.19 -5.78 4.80
N ASP A 13 8.19 -5.31 4.06
CA ASP A 13 6.98 -6.08 3.78
C ASP A 13 7.31 -7.43 3.13
N LEU A 14 6.65 -8.50 3.60
CA LEU A 14 6.92 -9.88 3.18
C LEU A 14 6.36 -10.22 1.79
N SER A 15 5.62 -9.30 1.17
CA SER A 15 4.96 -9.54 -0.12
C SER A 15 5.48 -8.64 -1.22
N ARG A 16 5.44 -7.33 -1.04
CA ARG A 16 5.81 -6.35 -2.05
C ARG A 16 6.30 -5.06 -1.39
N GLN A 17 7.42 -4.54 -1.83
CA GLN A 17 7.99 -3.28 -1.38
C GLN A 17 7.46 -2.15 -2.27
N ILE A 18 6.72 -1.24 -1.68
CA ILE A 18 6.09 -0.11 -2.39
C ILE A 18 6.61 1.20 -1.81
N GLY A 19 6.90 2.14 -2.70
CA GLY A 19 7.29 3.49 -2.33
C GLY A 19 6.42 4.52 -3.02
N VAL A 20 6.16 5.58 -2.30
CA VAL A 20 5.33 6.71 -2.73
C VAL A 20 6.01 8.02 -2.36
N VAL A 21 5.87 9.01 -3.24
CA VAL A 21 6.26 10.40 -2.97
C VAL A 21 5.11 11.30 -3.39
N ILE A 22 4.76 12.28 -2.56
CA ILE A 22 3.82 13.33 -2.92
C ILE A 22 4.61 14.61 -3.17
N THR A 23 4.32 15.26 -4.31
CA THR A 23 4.89 16.56 -4.67
C THR A 23 3.81 17.62 -4.76
N LYS A 24 4.19 18.86 -4.50
CA LYS A 24 3.38 20.06 -4.71
C LYS A 24 4.27 21.20 -5.16
N ASN A 25 3.87 21.91 -6.20
CA ASN A 25 4.69 22.98 -6.80
C ASN A 25 6.12 22.53 -7.16
N ASN A 26 6.26 21.31 -7.68
CA ASN A 26 7.52 20.63 -8.02
C ASN A 26 8.45 20.32 -6.84
N GLU A 27 8.01 20.48 -5.60
CA GLU A 27 8.74 20.13 -4.39
C GLU A 27 8.18 18.85 -3.77
N ILE A 28 9.03 18.00 -3.21
CA ILE A 28 8.62 16.83 -2.44
C ILE A 28 8.12 17.32 -1.08
N ILE A 29 6.86 16.98 -0.76
CA ILE A 29 6.25 17.35 0.52
C ILE A 29 6.08 16.17 1.47
N SER A 30 6.05 14.95 0.95
CA SER A 30 6.04 13.73 1.76
C SER A 30 6.49 12.51 0.98
N GLU A 31 6.81 11.46 1.72
CA GLU A 31 7.14 10.16 1.21
C GLU A 31 6.47 9.06 2.06
N GLY A 32 6.28 7.90 1.50
CA GLY A 32 5.71 6.75 2.20
C GLY A 32 6.26 5.44 1.67
N THR A 33 6.48 4.51 2.58
CA THR A 33 6.75 3.11 2.27
C THR A 33 5.75 2.24 3.01
N ASN A 34 5.58 1.00 2.62
CA ASN A 34 4.67 0.10 3.31
C ASN A 34 5.42 -0.68 4.40
N ASP A 35 5.00 -0.49 5.65
CA ASP A 35 5.48 -1.24 6.82
C ASP A 35 4.50 -1.09 7.99
N CYS A 36 4.78 -1.77 9.11
CA CYS A 36 3.95 -1.70 10.31
C CYS A 36 4.10 -0.35 11.02
N PRO A 37 2.98 0.23 11.52
CA PRO A 37 2.99 1.49 12.23
C PRO A 37 3.56 1.33 13.64
N LYS A 38 4.24 2.36 14.13
CA LYS A 38 4.68 2.45 15.53
C LYS A 38 3.82 3.40 16.34
N SER A 39 3.84 3.25 17.64
CA SER A 39 3.16 4.16 18.56
C SER A 39 3.64 5.60 18.36
N PHE A 40 2.70 6.55 18.45
CA PHE A 40 2.89 7.99 18.29
C PHE A 40 3.24 8.46 16.87
N GLY A 41 3.13 7.58 15.88
CA GLY A 41 3.20 7.91 14.45
C GLY A 41 4.44 7.43 13.74
N GLY A 42 4.31 7.32 12.41
CA GLY A 42 5.32 6.76 11.53
C GLY A 42 5.37 5.24 11.57
N LEU A 43 6.39 4.68 10.95
CA LEU A 43 6.61 3.24 10.82
C LEU A 43 7.76 2.77 11.69
N TYR A 44 7.83 1.48 11.96
CA TYR A 44 9.02 0.89 12.57
C TYR A 44 10.24 1.01 11.65
N TRP A 45 11.41 1.20 12.28
CA TRP A 45 12.72 1.20 11.65
C TRP A 45 13.67 0.31 12.45
N PRO A 46 14.59 -0.38 11.77
CA PRO A 46 15.71 -0.98 12.47
C PRO A 46 16.64 0.12 13.02
N GLU A 47 17.19 -0.09 14.18
CA GLU A 47 18.19 0.78 14.79
C GLU A 47 19.59 0.25 14.52
N ILE A 48 20.50 1.15 14.16
CA ILE A 48 21.91 0.82 14.03
C ILE A 48 22.57 1.10 15.38
N CYS A 49 23.03 0.03 16.02
CA CYS A 49 23.72 0.12 17.30
C CYS A 49 25.14 0.69 17.14
N ARG A 50 25.74 1.13 18.26
CA ARG A 50 27.10 1.71 18.25
C ARG A 50 28.19 0.74 17.76
N ASP A 51 27.98 -0.56 17.88
CA ASP A 51 28.87 -1.62 17.39
C ASP A 51 28.64 -1.97 15.91
N GLY A 52 27.74 -1.26 15.22
CA GLY A 52 27.36 -1.50 13.84
C GLY A 52 26.35 -2.63 13.64
N SER A 53 25.90 -3.28 14.71
CA SER A 53 24.81 -4.26 14.61
C SER A 53 23.48 -3.57 14.31
N ILE A 54 22.58 -4.28 13.62
CA ILE A 54 21.23 -3.81 13.31
C ILE A 54 20.28 -4.50 14.29
N GLN A 55 19.53 -3.72 15.05
CA GLN A 55 18.48 -4.21 15.93
C GLN A 55 17.11 -3.78 15.40
N ASP A 56 16.18 -4.69 15.45
CA ASP A 56 14.79 -4.46 15.13
C ASP A 56 13.90 -4.87 16.31
N ILE A 57 12.80 -4.17 16.50
CA ILE A 57 11.90 -4.43 17.62
C ILE A 57 11.22 -5.79 17.42
N PRO A 58 11.38 -6.74 18.35
CA PRO A 58 10.72 -8.05 18.27
C PRO A 58 9.20 -7.88 18.08
N SER A 59 8.64 -8.57 17.08
CA SER A 59 7.21 -8.51 16.71
C SER A 59 6.68 -7.13 16.33
N GLY A 60 7.53 -6.12 16.17
CA GLY A 60 7.14 -4.78 15.73
C GLY A 60 6.65 -4.78 14.30
N ARG A 61 7.38 -5.43 13.41
CA ARG A 61 7.06 -5.58 11.98
C ARG A 61 6.68 -7.02 11.64
N ASP A 62 5.97 -7.22 10.54
CA ASP A 62 5.66 -8.59 10.06
C ASP A 62 6.94 -9.35 9.70
N TYR A 63 8.00 -8.65 9.24
CA TYR A 63 9.33 -9.20 9.05
C TYR A 63 9.91 -9.83 10.35
N THR A 64 9.84 -9.12 11.46
CA THR A 64 10.34 -9.62 12.76
C THR A 64 9.36 -10.56 13.45
N LEU A 65 8.08 -10.52 13.09
CA LEU A 65 7.06 -11.45 13.52
C LEU A 65 7.17 -12.80 12.79
N GLY A 66 7.76 -12.81 11.57
CA GLY A 66 7.98 -14.00 10.79
C GLY A 66 6.78 -14.50 9.98
N TYR A 67 5.66 -13.76 9.99
CA TYR A 67 4.47 -14.06 9.18
C TYR A 67 3.67 -12.81 8.83
N ASP A 68 2.92 -12.89 7.74
CA ASP A 68 1.96 -11.89 7.29
C ASP A 68 0.62 -12.16 8.00
N SER A 69 0.19 -11.21 8.85
CA SER A 69 -1.05 -11.31 9.65
C SER A 69 -2.28 -11.51 8.78
N ASN A 70 -2.33 -10.86 7.61
CA ASN A 70 -3.46 -10.98 6.71
C ASN A 70 -3.58 -12.39 6.10
N LYS A 71 -2.44 -12.99 5.69
CA LYS A 71 -2.42 -14.36 5.17
C LYS A 71 -2.82 -15.37 6.24
N ARG A 72 -2.41 -15.14 7.48
CA ARG A 72 -2.80 -15.99 8.61
C ARG A 72 -4.29 -15.94 8.85
N SER A 73 -4.88 -14.75 8.95
CA SER A 73 -6.32 -14.59 9.16
C SER A 73 -7.14 -15.13 7.99
N GLN A 74 -6.67 -14.98 6.74
CA GLN A 74 -7.31 -15.62 5.58
C GLN A 74 -7.37 -17.15 5.74
N LEU A 75 -6.29 -17.79 6.21
CA LEU A 75 -6.27 -19.25 6.44
C LEU A 75 -7.20 -19.63 7.59
N GLU A 76 -7.24 -18.89 8.68
CA GLU A 76 -8.16 -19.12 9.80
C GLU A 76 -9.62 -19.06 9.35
N ILE A 77 -9.98 -18.10 8.50
CA ILE A 77 -11.32 -17.99 7.91
C ILE A 77 -11.62 -19.20 7.00
N ILE A 78 -10.67 -19.63 6.17
CA ILE A 78 -10.84 -20.78 5.28
C ILE A 78 -11.07 -22.05 6.08
N HIS A 79 -10.27 -22.33 7.10
CA HIS A 79 -10.44 -23.48 8.00
C HIS A 79 -11.80 -23.44 8.69
N ALA A 80 -12.23 -22.28 9.19
CA ALA A 80 -13.55 -22.12 9.80
C ALA A 80 -14.70 -22.40 8.82
N ILE A 81 -14.56 -22.00 7.54
CA ILE A 81 -15.55 -22.31 6.51
C ILE A 81 -15.60 -23.83 6.25
N LEU A 82 -14.46 -24.48 6.08
CA LEU A 82 -14.38 -25.92 5.83
C LEU A 82 -15.00 -26.71 6.99
N ASP A 83 -14.70 -26.36 8.23
CA ASP A 83 -15.24 -27.00 9.44
C ASP A 83 -16.76 -26.83 9.53
N ASN A 84 -17.26 -25.58 9.39
CA ASN A 84 -18.70 -25.32 9.46
C ASN A 84 -19.51 -26.04 8.35
N LEU A 85 -18.93 -26.19 7.16
CA LEU A 85 -19.55 -26.89 6.04
C LEU A 85 -19.31 -28.40 6.08
N LYS A 86 -18.50 -28.90 7.02
CA LYS A 86 -18.07 -30.31 7.10
C LYS A 86 -17.40 -30.81 5.81
N ILE A 87 -16.62 -29.93 5.20
CA ILE A 87 -15.79 -30.23 4.03
C ILE A 87 -14.40 -30.58 4.50
N GLU A 88 -13.78 -31.56 3.85
CA GLU A 88 -12.40 -31.98 4.16
C GLU A 88 -11.42 -30.81 4.07
N ASP A 89 -10.58 -30.65 5.08
CA ASP A 89 -9.47 -29.71 5.12
C ASP A 89 -8.32 -30.24 4.26
N SER A 90 -8.43 -30.05 2.96
CA SER A 90 -7.43 -30.45 1.97
C SER A 90 -6.80 -29.25 1.26
N PRO A 91 -5.56 -29.39 0.76
CA PRO A 91 -4.91 -28.32 -0.01
C PRO A 91 -5.72 -27.79 -1.18
N ASP A 92 -6.47 -28.68 -1.85
CA ASP A 92 -7.30 -28.31 -2.99
C ASP A 92 -8.52 -27.49 -2.58
N ASN A 93 -9.19 -27.86 -1.49
CA ASN A 93 -10.32 -27.11 -0.95
C ASN A 93 -9.88 -25.74 -0.42
N ILE A 94 -8.74 -25.68 0.30
CA ILE A 94 -8.13 -24.39 0.74
C ILE A 94 -7.84 -23.50 -0.47
N LYS A 95 -7.22 -24.05 -1.51
CA LYS A 95 -6.90 -23.32 -2.75
C LYS A 95 -8.14 -22.81 -3.48
N ALA A 96 -9.20 -23.64 -3.54
CA ALA A 96 -10.47 -23.28 -4.18
C ALA A 96 -11.14 -22.11 -3.44
N ILE A 97 -11.27 -22.18 -2.12
CA ILE A 97 -11.87 -21.12 -1.31
C ILE A 97 -11.04 -19.84 -1.39
N LYS A 98 -9.71 -19.95 -1.31
CA LYS A 98 -8.81 -18.80 -1.46
C LYS A 98 -8.99 -18.10 -2.81
N LYS A 99 -9.13 -18.90 -3.90
CA LYS A 99 -9.37 -18.39 -5.25
C LYS A 99 -10.75 -17.78 -5.43
N ALA A 100 -11.75 -18.20 -4.66
CA ALA A 100 -13.10 -17.66 -4.70
C ALA A 100 -13.22 -16.21 -4.16
N GLY A 101 -12.15 -15.66 -3.57
CA GLY A 101 -12.11 -14.25 -3.16
C GLY A 101 -11.45 -14.00 -1.81
N ILE A 102 -11.42 -14.97 -0.90
CA ILE A 102 -10.77 -14.80 0.42
C ILE A 102 -9.31 -14.35 0.28
N GLY A 103 -8.60 -14.86 -0.73
CA GLY A 103 -7.21 -14.45 -1.01
C GLY A 103 -7.01 -12.98 -1.43
N ASN A 104 -8.09 -12.23 -1.65
CA ASN A 104 -8.05 -10.81 -2.00
C ASN A 104 -8.39 -9.90 -0.81
N LEU A 105 -8.80 -10.44 0.33
CA LEU A 105 -9.05 -9.68 1.55
C LEU A 105 -7.72 -9.11 2.07
N THR A 106 -7.72 -7.85 2.48
CA THR A 106 -6.54 -7.14 3.00
C THR A 106 -6.78 -6.51 4.37
N GLU A 107 -7.96 -6.71 4.94
CA GLU A 107 -8.47 -6.05 6.14
C GLU A 107 -7.72 -6.42 7.41
N TYR A 108 -7.06 -7.56 7.44
CA TYR A 108 -6.33 -8.07 8.61
C TYR A 108 -4.84 -7.77 8.57
N GLY A 109 -4.40 -7.02 7.56
CA GLY A 109 -3.00 -6.61 7.44
C GLY A 109 -2.62 -5.56 8.48
N ARG A 110 -1.46 -5.72 9.10
CA ARG A 110 -0.88 -4.74 10.04
C ARG A 110 -0.15 -3.61 9.32
N VAL A 111 0.24 -3.86 8.09
CA VAL A 111 1.05 -2.93 7.29
C VAL A 111 0.21 -1.74 6.84
N VAL A 112 0.69 -0.55 7.10
CA VAL A 112 0.19 0.68 6.47
C VAL A 112 0.71 0.70 5.04
N HIS A 113 -0.16 0.90 4.06
CA HIS A 113 0.27 0.99 2.67
C HIS A 113 1.04 2.29 2.41
N ALA A 114 1.97 2.27 1.46
CA ALA A 114 2.86 3.38 1.16
C ALA A 114 2.12 4.69 0.85
N GLU A 115 1.01 4.60 0.12
CA GLU A 115 0.16 5.75 -0.19
C GLU A 115 -0.45 6.37 1.08
N MET A 116 -0.92 5.50 1.99
CA MET A 116 -1.47 5.94 3.28
C MET A 116 -0.39 6.56 4.16
N GLU A 117 0.81 5.97 4.21
CA GLU A 117 1.91 6.55 4.99
C GLU A 117 2.30 7.93 4.47
N ALA A 118 2.37 8.13 3.14
CA ALA A 118 2.64 9.43 2.56
C ALA A 118 1.56 10.47 2.94
N LEU A 119 0.28 10.09 2.93
CA LEU A 119 -0.83 10.94 3.36
C LEU A 119 -0.76 11.23 4.88
N MET A 120 -0.47 10.21 5.69
CA MET A 120 -0.32 10.38 7.14
C MET A 120 0.91 11.22 7.50
N MET A 121 2.00 11.14 6.74
CA MET A 121 3.16 12.01 6.90
C MET A 121 2.79 13.48 6.64
N CYS A 122 2.00 13.76 5.60
CA CYS A 122 1.46 15.09 5.38
C CYS A 122 0.64 15.55 6.61
N ALA A 123 -0.28 14.71 7.10
CA ALA A 123 -1.12 15.04 8.25
C ALA A 123 -0.31 15.29 9.53
N ARG A 124 0.68 14.42 9.83
CA ARG A 124 1.54 14.59 11.02
C ARG A 124 2.36 15.90 11.00
N ASN A 125 2.72 16.35 9.81
CA ASN A 125 3.56 17.54 9.64
C ASN A 125 2.73 18.81 9.33
N ASN A 126 1.40 18.75 9.40
CA ASN A 126 0.49 19.86 9.05
C ASN A 126 0.70 20.40 7.63
N ILE A 127 1.05 19.53 6.69
CA ILE A 127 1.25 19.87 5.27
C ILE A 127 0.02 19.41 4.48
N SER A 128 -0.59 20.33 3.74
CA SER A 128 -1.73 19.98 2.86
C SER A 128 -1.23 19.33 1.58
N CYS A 129 -1.65 18.08 1.34
CA CYS A 129 -1.43 17.36 0.09
C CYS A 129 -2.46 17.71 -1.00
N LYS A 130 -3.44 18.57 -0.69
CA LYS A 130 -4.45 19.03 -1.65
C LYS A 130 -3.77 19.65 -2.88
N ASP A 131 -4.25 19.28 -4.07
CA ASP A 131 -3.71 19.68 -5.38
C ASP A 131 -2.31 19.12 -5.68
N GLY A 132 -1.81 18.22 -4.84
CA GLY A 132 -0.53 17.53 -5.03
C GLY A 132 -0.58 16.43 -6.10
N ILE A 133 0.59 15.97 -6.51
CA ILE A 133 0.79 14.84 -7.42
C ILE A 133 1.45 13.71 -6.61
N MET A 134 0.85 12.52 -6.65
CA MET A 134 1.39 11.33 -6.01
C MET A 134 2.13 10.48 -7.06
N TYR A 135 3.37 10.13 -6.77
CA TYR A 135 4.17 9.18 -7.54
C TYR A 135 4.26 7.88 -6.76
N ALA A 136 3.76 6.79 -7.32
CA ALA A 136 3.75 5.48 -6.69
C ALA A 136 4.46 4.44 -7.56
N THR A 137 5.21 3.53 -6.95
CA THR A 137 5.86 2.44 -7.71
C THR A 137 4.84 1.45 -8.28
N THR A 138 3.65 1.35 -7.69
CA THR A 138 2.57 0.46 -8.11
C THR A 138 1.24 1.21 -8.14
N PHE A 139 0.33 0.84 -9.06
CA PHE A 139 -1.04 1.35 -9.10
C PHE A 139 -1.74 1.14 -7.75
N PRO A 140 -2.36 2.16 -7.15
CA PRO A 140 -2.98 2.07 -5.83
C PRO A 140 -4.11 1.03 -5.75
N CYS A 141 -4.17 0.31 -4.65
CA CYS A 141 -5.31 -0.54 -4.37
C CYS A 141 -6.57 0.29 -4.10
N HIS A 142 -7.75 -0.34 -4.19
CA HIS A 142 -9.02 0.36 -3.96
C HIS A 142 -9.17 0.93 -2.54
N ASN A 143 -8.48 0.35 -1.54
CA ASN A 143 -8.45 0.89 -0.18
C ASN A 143 -7.63 2.18 -0.09
N CYS A 144 -6.49 2.27 -0.80
CA CYS A 144 -5.71 3.50 -0.87
C CYS A 144 -6.39 4.56 -1.73
N ALA A 145 -7.03 4.16 -2.83
CA ALA A 145 -7.69 5.08 -3.75
C ALA A 145 -8.73 5.99 -3.07
N LYS A 146 -9.58 5.44 -2.18
CA LYS A 146 -10.56 6.26 -1.44
C LYS A 146 -9.93 7.36 -0.58
N HIS A 147 -8.76 7.08 0.00
CA HIS A 147 -8.05 8.06 0.83
C HIS A 147 -7.31 9.09 -0.02
N ILE A 148 -6.78 8.69 -1.17
CA ILE A 148 -6.17 9.59 -2.16
C ILE A 148 -7.22 10.59 -2.65
N ILE A 149 -8.42 10.11 -3.05
CA ILE A 149 -9.53 10.96 -3.45
C ILE A 149 -9.91 11.94 -2.33
N ALA A 150 -10.14 11.41 -1.12
CA ALA A 150 -10.57 12.20 0.03
C ALA A 150 -9.54 13.23 0.49
N SER A 151 -8.25 13.01 0.22
CA SER A 151 -7.16 13.92 0.60
C SER A 151 -7.00 15.12 -0.33
N GLY A 152 -7.64 15.10 -1.50
CA GLY A 152 -7.56 16.16 -2.50
C GLY A 152 -6.30 16.11 -3.38
N VAL A 153 -5.57 15.00 -3.41
CA VAL A 153 -4.54 14.74 -4.42
C VAL A 153 -5.21 14.74 -5.80
N LYS A 154 -4.65 15.49 -6.75
CA LYS A 154 -5.25 15.67 -8.08
C LYS A 154 -4.79 14.66 -9.13
N GLU A 155 -3.61 14.06 -8.93
CA GLU A 155 -3.00 13.16 -9.91
C GLU A 155 -2.21 12.06 -9.23
N VAL A 156 -2.29 10.84 -9.77
CA VAL A 156 -1.48 9.68 -9.38
C VAL A 156 -0.72 9.18 -10.60
N ILE A 157 0.61 9.11 -10.49
CA ILE A 157 1.51 8.61 -11.52
C ILE A 157 2.14 7.32 -11.00
N TYR A 158 1.95 6.21 -11.71
CA TYR A 158 2.41 4.89 -11.25
C TYR A 158 3.28 4.18 -12.30
N ILE A 159 4.12 3.22 -11.86
CA ILE A 159 4.94 2.39 -12.75
C ILE A 159 4.22 1.07 -13.03
N GLU A 160 4.03 0.24 -12.01
CA GLU A 160 3.49 -1.10 -12.17
C GLU A 160 1.97 -1.11 -12.13
N PRO A 161 1.30 -1.78 -13.08
CA PRO A 161 -0.14 -2.00 -12.99
C PRO A 161 -0.47 -2.95 -11.83
N TYR A 162 -1.66 -2.78 -11.25
CA TYR A 162 -2.19 -3.68 -10.23
C TYR A 162 -3.58 -4.20 -10.63
N PRO A 163 -3.65 -5.30 -11.42
CA PRO A 163 -4.92 -5.80 -11.99
C PRO A 163 -5.97 -6.22 -10.96
N LYS A 164 -5.56 -6.48 -9.70
CA LYS A 164 -6.50 -6.80 -8.61
C LYS A 164 -7.16 -5.57 -8.01
N SER A 165 -6.71 -4.38 -8.33
CA SER A 165 -7.31 -3.15 -7.84
C SER A 165 -8.67 -2.94 -8.47
N LYS A 166 -9.67 -2.70 -7.65
CA LYS A 166 -11.01 -2.30 -8.07
C LYS A 166 -11.23 -0.77 -8.01
N ALA A 167 -10.14 0.00 -7.94
CA ALA A 167 -10.24 1.45 -7.78
C ALA A 167 -11.03 2.12 -8.92
N LEU A 168 -10.77 1.73 -10.17
CA LEU A 168 -11.47 2.27 -11.34
C LEU A 168 -12.94 1.83 -11.42
N GLU A 169 -13.26 0.64 -10.87
CA GLU A 169 -14.63 0.14 -10.80
C GLU A 169 -15.43 0.86 -9.72
N PHE A 170 -14.86 0.99 -8.51
CA PHE A 170 -15.56 1.52 -7.36
C PHE A 170 -15.70 3.05 -7.38
N TYR A 171 -14.75 3.75 -8.00
CA TYR A 171 -14.66 5.22 -7.99
C TYR A 171 -14.72 5.78 -9.41
N ILE A 172 -15.63 5.26 -10.24
CA ILE A 172 -15.80 5.65 -11.65
C ILE A 172 -16.14 7.14 -11.83
N ASN A 173 -16.77 7.75 -10.83
CA ASN A 173 -17.12 9.17 -10.86
C ASN A 173 -15.97 10.08 -10.39
N GLU A 174 -15.02 9.55 -9.63
CA GLU A 174 -13.95 10.29 -8.95
C GLU A 174 -12.59 10.10 -9.60
N ILE A 175 -12.36 8.96 -10.28
CA ILE A 175 -11.08 8.63 -10.92
C ILE A 175 -11.25 8.57 -12.44
N THR A 176 -10.26 9.02 -13.15
CA THR A 176 -10.15 8.87 -14.62
C THR A 176 -8.75 8.46 -15.04
N GLN A 177 -8.65 7.81 -16.20
CA GLN A 177 -7.39 7.61 -16.94
C GLN A 177 -7.34 8.47 -18.21
N ASP A 178 -8.39 9.25 -18.45
CA ASP A 178 -8.48 10.18 -19.60
C ASP A 178 -8.02 11.57 -19.17
N GLU A 179 -6.94 12.05 -19.78
CA GLU A 179 -6.38 13.38 -19.52
C GLU A 179 -7.36 14.54 -19.81
N THR A 180 -8.37 14.31 -20.64
CA THR A 180 -9.40 15.32 -20.92
C THR A 180 -10.36 15.57 -19.75
N GLU A 181 -10.41 14.64 -18.79
CA GLU A 181 -11.25 14.74 -17.58
C GLU A 181 -10.49 15.16 -16.32
N LYS A 182 -9.20 15.45 -16.42
CA LYS A 182 -8.31 15.73 -15.26
C LYS A 182 -8.75 16.90 -14.37
N ASP A 183 -9.54 17.82 -14.90
CA ASP A 183 -10.04 18.98 -14.15
C ASP A 183 -11.34 18.66 -13.39
N LYS A 184 -11.89 17.45 -13.58
CA LYS A 184 -13.13 16.99 -12.95
C LYS A 184 -12.92 15.78 -12.04
N LYS A 185 -11.90 14.97 -12.33
CA LYS A 185 -11.62 13.70 -11.62
C LYS A 185 -10.13 13.61 -11.31
N VAL A 186 -9.79 12.79 -10.35
CA VAL A 186 -8.38 12.46 -10.04
C VAL A 186 -7.80 11.64 -11.20
N LEU A 187 -6.76 12.16 -11.85
CA LEU A 187 -6.13 11.49 -12.97
C LEU A 187 -5.17 10.40 -12.49
N PHE A 188 -5.40 9.16 -12.89
CA PHE A 188 -4.48 8.04 -12.66
C PHE A 188 -3.83 7.65 -13.98
N ARG A 189 -2.53 7.87 -14.12
CA ARG A 189 -1.81 7.55 -15.35
C ARG A 189 -0.48 6.85 -15.13
N PRO A 190 -0.01 6.07 -16.11
CA PRO A 190 1.31 5.47 -16.05
C PRO A 190 2.41 6.53 -16.14
N PHE A 191 3.55 6.22 -15.54
CA PHE A 191 4.74 7.04 -15.66
C PHE A 191 5.31 6.98 -17.09
N MET A 192 5.52 8.15 -17.69
CA MET A 192 6.15 8.29 -19.00
C MET A 192 7.56 8.85 -18.80
N GLY A 193 8.57 8.02 -19.01
CA GLY A 193 9.96 8.43 -18.83
C GLY A 193 10.89 7.24 -18.52
N VAL A 194 12.15 7.54 -18.23
CA VAL A 194 13.12 6.52 -17.80
C VAL A 194 12.86 6.20 -16.34
N GLY A 195 12.32 5.02 -16.08
CA GLY A 195 12.13 4.50 -14.74
C GLY A 195 13.42 3.85 -14.20
N PRO A 196 13.51 3.61 -12.89
CA PRO A 196 14.54 2.75 -12.33
C PRO A 196 14.33 1.31 -12.84
N HIS A 197 15.42 0.67 -13.21
CA HIS A 197 15.48 -0.74 -13.64
C HIS A 197 15.93 -1.60 -12.48
#